data_2e7e2367b0df575a8fe62a27c92e8105
#
_entry.id   2e7e2367b0df575a8fe62a27c92e8105
#
_cell.length_a   1.000
_cell.length_b   1.000
_cell.length_c   1.000
_cell.angle_alpha   90.00
_cell.angle_beta   90.00
_cell.angle_gamma   90.00
#
_symmetry.space_group_name_H-M   'P 1'
#
loop_
_entity.id
_entity.type
_entity.pdbx_description
1 polymer ?
#
loop_
_entity_poly.entity_id
_entity_poly.type
_entity_poly.pdbx_seq_one_letter_code
_entity_poly.pdbx_strand_id
1 'polypeptide(L)'
;TGGYKKMQGEKDCIVIAEGIHMLNPLIFDKIRGAATGIYVAPRTRILTHNDRVVRPEQLRVARRLIRDYNTRGHSLRETVERAESVNRGEVNYIKPFKGNAAIHSDSFHDYEPCILAKCLSEIPNFREELTPEYMGSTILPISSMWCPPCPRCTPLTYPATPSSANLWAAAATNI
;
A
#
# COMPACT_ATOMS: atom_id res chain seq x y z
N THR A 1 -30.16 0.45 2.51
CA THR A 1 -30.79 1.49 1.67
C THR A 1 -29.82 2.64 1.53
N GLY A 2 -29.03 2.62 0.44
CA GLY A 2 -28.07 3.69 0.14
C GLY A 2 -28.80 4.95 -0.32
N GLY A 3 -28.81 5.98 0.51
CA GLY A 3 -29.29 7.30 0.11
C GLY A 3 -28.26 7.98 -0.79
N TYR A 4 -28.69 8.58 -1.88
CA TYR A 4 -27.86 9.44 -2.71
C TYR A 4 -27.75 10.82 -2.07
N LYS A 5 -26.54 11.29 -1.84
CA LYS A 5 -26.28 12.68 -1.47
C LYS A 5 -25.87 13.45 -2.73
N LYS A 6 -26.72 14.36 -3.17
CA LYS A 6 -26.38 15.24 -4.28
C LYS A 6 -25.35 16.27 -3.78
N MET A 7 -24.17 16.31 -4.41
CA MET A 7 -23.17 17.36 -4.18
C MET A 7 -23.39 18.45 -5.22
N GLN A 8 -23.44 19.69 -4.79
CA GLN A 8 -23.45 20.85 -5.65
C GLN A 8 -22.10 21.53 -5.51
N GLY A 9 -21.31 21.48 -6.58
CA GLY A 9 -20.02 22.17 -6.65
C GLY A 9 -20.17 23.59 -7.18
N GLU A 10 -19.22 24.45 -6.85
CA GLU A 10 -19.07 25.75 -7.49
C GLU A 10 -18.59 25.59 -8.94
N LYS A 11 -18.77 26.64 -9.77
CA LYS A 11 -18.55 26.56 -11.22
C LYS A 11 -17.13 26.12 -11.61
N ASP A 12 -16.12 26.41 -10.78
CA ASP A 12 -14.71 26.16 -11.06
C ASP A 12 -14.10 25.12 -10.09
N CYS A 13 -14.91 24.25 -9.47
CA CYS A 13 -14.40 23.25 -8.56
C CYS A 13 -13.84 22.03 -9.31
N ILE A 14 -12.72 21.51 -8.81
CA ILE A 14 -12.17 20.21 -9.23
C ILE A 14 -12.68 19.15 -8.26
N VAL A 15 -13.25 18.07 -8.77
CA VAL A 15 -13.69 16.94 -7.98
C VAL A 15 -12.66 15.81 -8.11
N ILE A 16 -12.11 15.38 -6.97
CA ILE A 16 -11.25 14.21 -6.90
C ILE A 16 -12.11 13.05 -6.36
N ALA A 17 -12.25 12.00 -7.18
CA ALA A 17 -12.92 10.77 -6.77
C ALA A 17 -11.86 9.65 -6.69
N GLU A 18 -11.75 9.01 -5.53
CA GLU A 18 -10.83 7.91 -5.34
C GLU A 18 -11.58 6.60 -5.01
N GLY A 19 -10.99 5.50 -5.40
CA GLY A 19 -11.48 4.16 -5.09
C GLY A 19 -10.88 3.11 -6.00
N ILE A 20 -10.71 1.91 -5.48
CA ILE A 20 -10.08 0.78 -6.20
C ILE A 20 -10.82 0.37 -7.48
N HIS A 21 -12.09 0.74 -7.61
CA HIS A 21 -12.92 0.43 -8.78
C HIS A 21 -13.22 1.64 -9.67
N MET A 22 -12.60 2.80 -9.44
CA MET A 22 -12.92 4.01 -10.21
C MET A 22 -12.59 3.90 -11.69
N LEU A 23 -11.60 3.08 -12.07
CA LEU A 23 -11.23 2.82 -13.46
C LEU A 23 -12.04 1.67 -14.10
N ASN A 24 -12.96 1.04 -13.34
CA ASN A 24 -13.84 0.02 -13.91
C ASN A 24 -14.78 0.67 -14.95
N PRO A 25 -14.93 0.09 -16.15
CA PRO A 25 -15.78 0.64 -17.20
C PRO A 25 -17.21 0.97 -16.74
N LEU A 26 -17.79 0.15 -15.83
CA LEU A 26 -19.13 0.40 -15.29
C LEU A 26 -19.27 1.78 -14.62
N ILE A 27 -18.16 2.33 -14.12
CA ILE A 27 -18.12 3.64 -13.47
C ILE A 27 -17.47 4.66 -14.41
N PHE A 28 -16.24 4.35 -14.88
CA PHE A 28 -15.41 5.28 -15.61
C PHE A 28 -15.98 5.71 -16.95
N ASP A 29 -16.65 4.81 -17.67
CA ASP A 29 -17.23 5.15 -18.98
C ASP A 29 -18.36 6.22 -18.87
N LYS A 30 -19.03 6.29 -17.72
CA LYS A 30 -20.06 7.31 -17.46
C LYS A 30 -19.50 8.73 -17.29
N ILE A 31 -18.20 8.85 -16.97
CA ILE A 31 -17.54 10.11 -16.68
C ILE A 31 -16.31 10.37 -17.57
N ARG A 32 -16.00 9.45 -18.49
CA ARG A 32 -14.79 9.49 -19.34
C ARG A 32 -14.59 10.82 -20.09
N GLY A 33 -15.65 11.47 -20.52
CA GLY A 33 -15.59 12.74 -21.22
C GLY A 33 -15.28 13.94 -20.32
N ALA A 34 -15.41 13.81 -19.00
CA ALA A 34 -15.25 14.88 -18.03
C ALA A 34 -14.19 14.59 -16.95
N ALA A 35 -13.56 13.41 -16.99
CA ALA A 35 -12.62 12.98 -15.97
C ALA A 35 -11.31 12.45 -16.58
N THR A 36 -10.20 12.74 -15.91
CA THR A 36 -8.90 12.15 -16.21
C THR A 36 -8.63 10.99 -15.23
N GLY A 37 -8.47 9.78 -15.76
CA GLY A 37 -8.15 8.60 -14.96
C GLY A 37 -6.68 8.61 -14.55
N ILE A 38 -6.41 8.37 -13.28
CA ILE A 38 -5.06 8.23 -12.73
C ILE A 38 -4.98 6.87 -12.04
N TYR A 39 -4.01 6.05 -12.44
CA TYR A 39 -3.72 4.78 -11.78
C TYR A 39 -2.50 4.95 -10.88
N VAL A 40 -2.68 4.80 -9.57
CA VAL A 40 -1.64 4.94 -8.56
C VAL A 40 -1.35 3.58 -7.94
N ALA A 41 -0.13 3.09 -8.08
CA ALA A 41 0.30 1.84 -7.44
C ALA A 41 1.82 1.78 -7.35
N PRO A 42 2.40 1.07 -6.35
CA PRO A 42 3.82 0.79 -6.39
C PRO A 42 4.12 -0.11 -7.59
N ARG A 43 5.14 0.23 -8.35
CA ARG A 43 5.57 -0.48 -9.56
C ARG A 43 7.04 -0.89 -9.52
N THR A 44 7.83 -0.15 -8.72
CA THR A 44 9.26 -0.39 -8.57
C THR A 44 9.52 -1.74 -7.92
N ARG A 45 10.50 -2.47 -8.48
CA ARG A 45 11.08 -3.68 -7.91
C ARG A 45 12.35 -3.32 -7.19
N ILE A 46 12.57 -3.87 -6.01
CA ILE A 46 13.73 -3.58 -5.19
C ILE A 46 14.66 -4.79 -5.22
N LEU A 47 15.92 -4.56 -5.57
CA LEU A 47 16.95 -5.57 -5.42
C LEU A 47 17.58 -5.45 -4.03
N THR A 48 17.54 -6.53 -3.26
CA THR A 48 18.18 -6.59 -1.94
C THR A 48 19.66 -6.93 -2.07
N HIS A 49 20.41 -6.72 -0.99
CA HIS A 49 21.85 -7.06 -0.94
C HIS A 49 22.15 -8.57 -1.15
N ASN A 50 21.15 -9.44 -1.01
CA ASN A 50 21.25 -10.88 -1.25
C ASN A 50 20.70 -11.28 -2.64
N ASP A 51 20.69 -10.37 -3.60
CA ASP A 51 20.19 -10.55 -4.97
C ASP A 51 18.73 -11.05 -5.05
N ARG A 52 17.95 -10.83 -4.00
CA ARG A 52 16.52 -11.13 -4.00
C ARG A 52 15.73 -9.92 -4.46
N VAL A 53 14.73 -10.18 -5.27
CA VAL A 53 13.82 -9.14 -5.77
C VAL A 53 12.59 -9.05 -4.89
N VAL A 54 12.38 -7.88 -4.26
CA VAL A 54 11.10 -7.54 -3.62
C VAL A 54 10.17 -6.96 -4.67
N ARG A 55 9.02 -7.57 -4.82
CA ARG A 55 8.00 -7.17 -5.80
C ARG A 55 7.02 -6.16 -5.21
N PRO A 56 6.36 -5.35 -6.05
CA PRO A 56 5.35 -4.39 -5.60
C PRO A 56 4.24 -5.00 -4.74
N GLU A 57 3.84 -6.24 -5.04
CA GLU A 57 2.83 -6.96 -4.28
C GLU A 57 3.27 -7.22 -2.83
N GLN A 58 4.54 -7.54 -2.65
CA GLN A 58 5.13 -7.79 -1.32
C GLN A 58 5.22 -6.49 -0.50
N LEU A 59 5.58 -5.38 -1.14
CA LEU A 59 5.57 -4.07 -0.51
C LEU A 59 4.17 -3.70 0.00
N ARG A 60 3.13 -3.97 -0.80
CA ARG A 60 1.73 -3.75 -0.39
C ARG A 60 1.31 -4.64 0.78
N VAL A 61 1.78 -5.88 0.83
CA VAL A 61 1.53 -6.76 1.97
C VAL A 61 2.17 -6.19 3.24
N ALA A 62 3.41 -5.69 3.16
CA ALA A 62 4.10 -5.06 4.28
C ALA A 62 3.34 -3.83 4.82
N ARG A 63 2.93 -2.93 3.92
CA ARG A 63 2.09 -1.77 4.27
C ARG A 63 0.80 -2.20 4.97
N ARG A 64 0.16 -3.26 4.48
CA ARG A 64 -1.08 -3.78 5.04
C ARG A 64 -0.87 -4.39 6.40
N LEU A 65 0.19 -5.19 6.61
CA LEU A 65 0.52 -5.77 7.91
C LEU A 65 0.62 -4.69 8.99
N ILE A 66 1.41 -3.65 8.72
CA ILE A 66 1.59 -2.53 9.66
C ILE A 66 0.27 -1.81 9.93
N ARG A 67 -0.48 -1.48 8.87
CA ARG A 67 -1.75 -0.77 9.00
C ARG A 67 -2.78 -1.61 9.76
N ASP A 68 -3.00 -2.86 9.37
CA ASP A 68 -4.06 -3.69 9.93
C ASP A 68 -3.76 -4.04 11.38
N TYR A 69 -2.48 -4.22 11.73
CA TYR A 69 -2.05 -4.38 13.11
C TYR A 69 -2.31 -3.11 13.95
N ASN A 70 -1.85 -1.95 13.48
CA ASN A 70 -1.90 -0.71 14.27
C ASN A 70 -3.29 -0.07 14.35
N THR A 71 -4.11 -0.21 13.30
CA THR A 71 -5.35 0.57 13.18
C THR A 71 -6.62 -0.27 13.16
N ARG A 72 -6.53 -1.56 12.87
CA ARG A 72 -7.71 -2.44 12.70
C ARG A 72 -7.76 -3.58 13.72
N GLY A 73 -6.71 -3.75 14.53
CA GLY A 73 -6.62 -4.81 15.52
C GLY A 73 -6.59 -6.22 14.93
N HIS A 74 -6.21 -6.36 13.65
CA HIS A 74 -6.04 -7.68 13.03
C HIS A 74 -4.68 -8.25 13.41
N SER A 75 -4.62 -9.57 13.61
CA SER A 75 -3.35 -10.28 13.75
C SER A 75 -2.57 -10.30 12.44
N LEU A 76 -1.25 -10.49 12.54
CA LEU A 76 -0.39 -10.64 11.37
C LEU A 76 -0.83 -11.82 10.51
N ARG A 77 -1.19 -12.93 11.16
CA ARG A 77 -1.65 -14.17 10.52
C ARG A 77 -2.91 -13.93 9.67
N GLU A 78 -3.95 -13.31 10.25
CA GLU A 78 -5.17 -12.99 9.52
C GLU A 78 -4.91 -12.12 8.29
N THR A 79 -4.00 -11.16 8.41
CA THR A 79 -3.64 -10.27 7.31
C THR A 79 -2.94 -11.03 6.18
N VAL A 80 -2.05 -11.96 6.51
CA VAL A 80 -1.35 -12.79 5.51
C VAL A 80 -2.31 -13.74 4.81
N GLU A 81 -3.16 -14.43 5.55
CA GLU A 81 -4.16 -15.37 4.99
C GLU A 81 -5.09 -14.65 4.00
N ARG A 82 -5.45 -13.40 4.27
CA ARG A 82 -6.25 -12.58 3.36
C ARG A 82 -5.47 -12.04 2.15
N ALA A 83 -4.14 -11.94 2.25
CA ALA A 83 -3.32 -11.30 1.21
C ALA A 83 -3.46 -12.00 -0.15
N GLU A 84 -3.55 -13.33 -0.17
CA GLU A 84 -3.72 -14.09 -1.41
C GLU A 84 -5.07 -13.79 -2.09
N SER A 85 -6.15 -13.75 -1.31
CA SER A 85 -7.48 -13.41 -1.82
C SER A 85 -7.51 -11.99 -2.37
N VAL A 86 -6.86 -11.05 -1.70
CA VAL A 86 -6.75 -9.66 -2.16
C VAL A 86 -5.93 -9.56 -3.44
N ASN A 87 -4.82 -10.28 -3.54
CA ASN A 87 -4.01 -10.32 -4.76
C ASN A 87 -4.81 -10.89 -5.96
N ARG A 88 -5.59 -11.95 -5.74
CA ARG A 88 -6.51 -12.48 -6.77
C ARG A 88 -7.54 -11.43 -7.19
N GLY A 89 -8.14 -10.74 -6.23
CA GLY A 89 -9.09 -9.66 -6.48
C GLY A 89 -8.46 -8.52 -7.31
N GLU A 90 -7.24 -8.15 -7.01
CA GLU A 90 -6.51 -7.13 -7.78
C GLU A 90 -6.25 -7.57 -9.23
N VAL A 91 -5.77 -8.80 -9.41
CA VAL A 91 -5.50 -9.34 -10.75
C VAL A 91 -6.76 -9.41 -11.60
N ASN A 92 -7.88 -9.79 -11.01
CA ASN A 92 -9.13 -10.03 -11.74
C ASN A 92 -9.97 -8.75 -11.93
N TYR A 93 -9.93 -7.81 -10.98
CA TYR A 93 -10.91 -6.71 -10.93
C TYR A 93 -10.30 -5.31 -10.92
N ILE A 94 -8.98 -5.19 -10.83
CA ILE A 94 -8.30 -3.88 -10.81
C ILE A 94 -7.31 -3.76 -11.95
N LYS A 95 -6.34 -4.68 -12.04
CA LYS A 95 -5.28 -4.66 -13.08
C LYS A 95 -5.81 -4.64 -14.52
N PRO A 96 -6.92 -5.33 -14.89
CA PRO A 96 -7.43 -5.28 -16.25
C PRO A 96 -7.84 -3.87 -16.70
N PHE A 97 -8.26 -3.02 -15.76
CA PHE A 97 -8.77 -1.68 -16.06
C PHE A 97 -7.72 -0.57 -15.96
N LYS A 98 -6.46 -0.90 -15.65
CA LYS A 98 -5.38 0.09 -15.60
C LYS A 98 -5.19 0.84 -16.92
N GLY A 99 -5.51 0.23 -18.05
CA GLY A 99 -5.45 0.84 -19.37
C GLY A 99 -6.44 2.00 -19.57
N ASN A 100 -7.44 2.13 -18.71
CA ASN A 100 -8.38 3.26 -18.74
C ASN A 100 -7.79 4.54 -18.11
N ALA A 101 -6.66 4.44 -17.42
CA ALA A 101 -5.97 5.60 -16.87
C ALA A 101 -5.11 6.29 -17.95
N ALA A 102 -5.23 7.62 -18.02
CA ALA A 102 -4.37 8.45 -18.84
C ALA A 102 -2.98 8.68 -18.18
N ILE A 103 -2.93 8.62 -16.84
CA ILE A 103 -1.71 8.84 -16.06
C ILE A 103 -1.44 7.63 -15.18
N HIS A 104 -0.20 7.18 -15.15
CA HIS A 104 0.27 6.11 -14.28
C HIS A 104 1.31 6.66 -13.31
N SER A 105 1.01 6.65 -12.02
CA SER A 105 1.93 7.11 -10.97
C SER A 105 2.48 5.91 -10.19
N ASP A 106 3.79 5.90 -9.98
CA ASP A 106 4.42 4.97 -9.05
C ASP A 106 4.40 5.56 -7.65
N SER A 107 3.76 4.87 -6.72
CA SER A 107 3.68 5.29 -5.32
C SER A 107 4.81 4.73 -4.44
N PHE A 108 5.89 4.25 -5.05
CA PHE A 108 7.08 3.81 -4.35
C PHE A 108 7.95 5.00 -3.93
N HIS A 109 8.53 4.91 -2.74
CA HIS A 109 9.52 5.85 -2.23
C HIS A 109 10.79 5.12 -1.81
N ASP A 110 11.96 5.64 -2.15
CA ASP A 110 13.25 4.98 -1.93
C ASP A 110 13.55 4.68 -0.44
N TYR A 111 13.03 5.50 0.46
CA TYR A 111 13.18 5.32 1.91
C TYR A 111 12.17 4.33 2.52
N GLU A 112 11.12 3.99 1.80
CA GLU A 112 10.00 3.22 2.31
C GLU A 112 10.40 1.81 2.80
N PRO A 113 11.25 1.05 2.08
CA PRO A 113 11.65 -0.27 2.52
C PRO A 113 12.28 -0.29 3.91
N CYS A 114 13.11 0.71 4.21
CA CYS A 114 13.78 0.82 5.51
C CYS A 114 12.78 1.10 6.63
N ILE A 115 11.80 1.97 6.36
CA ILE A 115 10.75 2.30 7.34
C ILE A 115 9.84 1.10 7.58
N LEU A 116 9.41 0.42 6.52
CA LEU A 116 8.58 -0.77 6.65
C LEU A 116 9.28 -1.88 7.43
N ALA A 117 10.58 -2.11 7.15
CA ALA A 117 11.37 -3.09 7.87
C ALA A 117 11.47 -2.75 9.37
N LYS A 118 11.68 -1.47 9.70
CA LYS A 118 11.70 -1.00 11.10
C LYS A 118 10.34 -1.21 11.77
N CYS A 119 9.26 -0.70 11.17
CA CYS A 119 7.91 -0.84 11.75
C CYS A 119 7.51 -2.31 11.94
N LEU A 120 7.84 -3.20 11.02
CA LEU A 120 7.58 -4.63 11.16
C LEU A 120 8.41 -5.25 12.29
N SER A 121 9.66 -4.82 12.49
CA SER A 121 10.50 -5.32 13.57
C SER A 121 10.04 -4.88 14.96
N GLU A 122 9.27 -3.81 15.05
CA GLU A 122 8.70 -3.28 16.30
C GLU A 122 7.38 -3.98 16.69
N ILE A 123 6.77 -4.76 15.79
CA ILE A 123 5.59 -5.56 16.11
C ILE A 123 6.02 -6.76 16.99
N PRO A 124 5.44 -6.91 18.19
CA PRO A 124 5.74 -8.03 19.07
C PRO A 124 5.53 -9.37 18.36
N ASN A 125 6.41 -10.31 18.58
CA ASN A 125 6.34 -11.68 18.03
C ASN A 125 6.25 -11.76 16.50
N PHE A 126 6.60 -10.68 15.77
CA PHE A 126 6.51 -10.65 14.30
C PHE A 126 7.15 -11.87 13.63
N ARG A 127 8.34 -12.30 14.10
CA ARG A 127 9.07 -13.43 13.52
C ARG A 127 8.50 -14.79 13.94
N GLU A 128 7.86 -14.86 15.09
CA GLU A 128 7.29 -16.08 15.65
C GLU A 128 5.91 -16.36 15.05
N GLU A 129 5.09 -15.32 14.87
CA GLU A 129 3.77 -15.44 14.27
C GLU A 129 3.83 -15.72 12.76
N LEU A 130 4.86 -15.20 12.08
CA LEU A 130 5.07 -15.40 10.64
C LEU A 130 6.18 -16.44 10.43
N THR A 131 5.85 -17.72 10.69
CA THR A 131 6.76 -18.83 10.38
C THR A 131 7.05 -18.91 8.88
N PRO A 132 8.18 -19.55 8.46
CA PRO A 132 8.50 -19.73 7.03
C PRO A 132 7.37 -20.33 6.20
N GLU A 133 6.54 -21.15 6.81
CA GLU A 133 5.37 -21.78 6.20
C GLU A 133 4.29 -20.77 5.80
N TYR A 134 4.08 -19.74 6.65
CA TYR A 134 3.18 -18.61 6.37
C TYR A 134 3.82 -17.51 5.53
N MET A 135 5.12 -17.34 5.67
CA MET A 135 5.83 -16.31 4.93
C MET A 135 5.84 -16.57 3.42
N GLY A 136 5.72 -17.83 2.98
CA GLY A 136 5.65 -18.20 1.57
C GLY A 136 6.52 -17.33 0.66
N SER A 137 6.31 -17.37 -0.64
CA SER A 137 6.99 -16.50 -1.59
C SER A 137 6.59 -15.01 -1.47
N THR A 138 5.56 -14.71 -0.66
CA THR A 138 4.95 -13.37 -0.61
C THR A 138 5.62 -12.44 0.41
N ILE A 139 6.18 -12.96 1.51
CA ILE A 139 6.68 -12.12 2.62
C ILE A 139 8.18 -12.30 2.88
N LEU A 140 8.76 -13.43 2.51
CA LEU A 140 10.18 -13.74 2.74
C LEU A 140 11.18 -12.63 2.37
N PRO A 141 11.03 -11.89 1.26
CA PRO A 141 11.95 -10.82 0.94
C PRO A 141 11.90 -9.64 1.90
N ILE A 142 10.79 -9.42 2.60
CA ILE A 142 10.64 -8.27 3.50
C ILE A 142 11.47 -8.46 4.76
N SER A 143 11.54 -9.68 5.30
CA SER A 143 12.43 -9.98 6.42
C SER A 143 13.91 -9.91 6.03
N SER A 144 14.24 -10.13 4.75
CA SER A 144 15.59 -9.97 4.20
C SER A 144 15.90 -8.54 3.75
N MET A 145 14.93 -7.64 3.75
CA MET A 145 15.13 -6.19 3.60
C MET A 145 15.78 -5.56 4.82
N TRP A 146 15.97 -6.34 5.88
CA TRP A 146 16.73 -5.88 7.04
C TRP A 146 18.16 -5.62 6.61
N CYS A 147 18.38 -4.42 6.17
CA CYS A 147 19.73 -3.88 6.00
C CYS A 147 20.32 -3.76 7.41
N PRO A 148 21.46 -4.40 7.72
CA PRO A 148 22.23 -3.98 8.88
C PRO A 148 22.42 -2.45 8.76
N PRO A 149 22.58 -1.71 9.86
CA PRO A 149 22.49 -0.26 9.85
C PRO A 149 23.27 0.32 8.66
N CYS A 150 22.53 0.58 7.59
CA CYS A 150 23.08 1.27 6.45
C CYS A 150 23.41 2.68 6.93
N PRO A 151 24.66 3.16 6.78
CA PRO A 151 25.01 4.53 7.17
C PRO A 151 24.15 5.59 6.51
N ARG A 152 23.43 5.25 5.43
CA ARG A 152 22.43 6.09 4.75
C ARG A 152 21.01 5.93 5.30
N CYS A 153 20.78 4.87 6.09
CA CYS A 153 19.53 4.63 6.83
C CYS A 153 19.72 4.94 8.33
N THR A 154 20.73 5.75 8.69
CA THR A 154 20.73 6.40 10.01
C THR A 154 19.36 7.01 10.21
N PRO A 155 18.68 6.74 11.33
CA PRO A 155 17.41 7.38 11.59
C PRO A 155 17.68 8.88 11.46
N LEU A 156 17.09 9.50 10.43
CA LEU A 156 16.78 10.90 10.54
C LEU A 156 16.03 10.96 11.87
N THR A 157 16.68 11.52 12.87
CA THR A 157 16.07 11.87 14.13
C THR A 157 15.04 12.93 13.76
N TYR A 158 13.90 12.47 13.26
CA TYR A 158 12.72 13.29 13.23
C TYR A 158 12.43 13.60 14.69
N PRO A 159 12.44 14.87 15.08
CA PRO A 159 11.97 15.23 16.40
C PRO A 159 10.58 14.60 16.53
N ALA A 160 10.36 13.86 17.61
CA ALA A 160 9.07 13.27 17.94
C ALA A 160 8.08 14.41 18.16
N THR A 161 7.53 14.95 17.09
CA THR A 161 6.37 15.82 17.15
C THR A 161 5.13 14.91 17.12
N PRO A 162 4.13 15.15 17.97
CA PRO A 162 2.89 14.37 17.97
C PRO A 162 2.19 14.33 16.60
N SER A 163 2.54 15.24 15.69
CA SER A 163 2.01 15.28 14.33
C SER A 163 2.60 14.25 13.40
N SER A 164 3.78 13.68 13.67
CA SER A 164 4.37 12.68 12.77
C SER A 164 3.64 11.34 12.84
N ALA A 165 3.14 10.95 14.01
CA ALA A 165 2.30 9.75 14.16
C ALA A 165 0.98 9.89 13.37
N ASN A 166 0.42 11.10 13.31
CA ASN A 166 -0.80 11.38 12.56
C ASN A 166 -0.57 11.46 11.04
N LEU A 167 0.61 11.89 10.59
CA LEU A 167 0.95 11.90 9.16
C LEU A 167 1.09 10.47 8.61
N TRP A 168 1.62 9.56 9.41
CA TRP A 168 1.74 8.14 9.05
C TRP A 168 0.41 7.41 9.13
N ALA A 169 -0.42 7.74 10.10
CA ALA A 169 -1.80 7.23 10.17
C ALA A 169 -2.60 7.69 8.94
N ALA A 170 -2.47 8.93 8.52
CA ALA A 170 -3.12 9.47 7.33
C ALA A 170 -2.59 8.82 6.03
N ALA A 171 -1.28 8.60 5.90
CA ALA A 171 -0.72 7.89 4.75
C ALA A 171 -1.10 6.41 4.72
N ALA A 172 -1.29 5.77 5.88
CA ALA A 172 -1.72 4.38 5.98
C ALA A 172 -3.24 4.19 5.79
N THR A 173 -4.04 5.23 5.99
CA THR A 173 -5.51 5.19 5.78
C THR A 173 -5.92 5.47 4.34
N ASN A 174 -5.04 6.04 3.53
CA ASN A 174 -5.32 6.39 2.13
C ASN A 174 -4.72 5.41 1.10
N ILE A 175 -4.38 4.17 1.52
CA ILE A 175 -3.88 3.11 0.62
C ILE A 175 -4.79 1.89 0.70
#